data_09c9c5e13d3a60e2d7091803b8c88264
#
_entry.id   09c9c5e13d3a60e2d7091803b8c88264
#
_cell.length_a   1.000
_cell.length_b   1.000
_cell.length_c   1.000
_cell.angle_alpha   90.00
_cell.angle_beta   90.00
_cell.angle_gamma   90.00
#
_symmetry.space_group_name_H-M   'P 1'
#
loop_
_entity.id
_entity.type
_entity.pdbx_description
1 polymer ?
#
loop_
_entity_poly.entity_id
_entity_poly.type
_entity_poly.pdbx_seq_one_letter_code
_entity_poly.pdbx_strand_id
1 'polypeptide(L)'
;TAAFNQTIRNKKFAAAGRQEEETRMQLSGTTTLLGLIGSPVAHSKSPAMYNYCFRKFNMDCAYLAFDVAADQVEQSVKAIKTLHMRGANVTMPFKTTVVPYMDRLTPAAETIQAVNTIVNEDGVLVGHNTDGCGYTQNLRRNGIEVAGKKITLIGCGGVGSSIAVQVALEGAAELAIFNLKDKFWPSIEERMEAIHKVAPNCVLSLHDLADQDALHAAVDHCDILSNANMVGMPPMENMSNIKDPSWFRPDLIVTDVVYSPTETKLLREAKAAGCKTCGGLGMLLCQGAEAFRLYSKGLEMPIDEIQALLYD
;
A
#
# COMPACT_ATOMS: atom_id res chain seq x y z
N THR A 1 -54.80 -6.68 -21.03
CA THR A 1 -53.51 -7.39 -20.74
C THR A 1 -52.31 -6.68 -21.35
N ALA A 2 -52.40 -6.06 -22.54
CA ALA A 2 -51.27 -5.33 -23.16
C ALA A 2 -50.92 -4.03 -22.40
N ALA A 3 -51.91 -3.24 -21.98
CA ALA A 3 -51.71 -1.97 -21.24
C ALA A 3 -51.06 -2.24 -19.83
N PHE A 4 -51.43 -3.34 -19.17
CA PHE A 4 -50.85 -3.70 -17.88
C PHE A 4 -49.36 -4.10 -17.99
N ASN A 5 -49.02 -4.84 -19.05
CA ASN A 5 -47.62 -5.20 -19.33
C ASN A 5 -46.75 -3.98 -19.73
N GLN A 6 -47.34 -3.00 -20.42
CA GLN A 6 -46.66 -1.77 -20.77
C GLN A 6 -46.38 -0.90 -19.53
N THR A 7 -47.30 -0.86 -18.57
CA THR A 7 -47.16 -0.11 -17.32
C THR A 7 -46.06 -0.74 -16.42
N ILE A 8 -45.98 -2.10 -16.37
CA ILE A 8 -44.92 -2.80 -15.61
C ILE A 8 -43.55 -2.58 -16.27
N ARG A 9 -43.50 -2.61 -17.61
CA ARG A 9 -42.26 -2.37 -18.36
C ARG A 9 -41.75 -0.95 -18.14
N ASN A 10 -42.63 0.04 -18.21
CA ASN A 10 -42.29 1.45 -17.96
C ASN A 10 -41.87 1.71 -16.49
N LYS A 11 -42.49 1.04 -15.50
CA LYS A 11 -42.05 1.12 -14.11
C LYS A 11 -40.68 0.46 -13.87
N LYS A 12 -40.36 -0.67 -14.54
CA LYS A 12 -39.04 -1.30 -14.48
C LYS A 12 -37.96 -0.42 -15.13
N PHE A 13 -38.25 0.19 -16.29
CA PHE A 13 -37.32 1.14 -16.93
C PHE A 13 -37.12 2.40 -16.09
N ALA A 14 -38.18 2.94 -15.49
CA ALA A 14 -38.09 4.11 -14.60
C ALA A 14 -37.40 3.77 -13.25
N ALA A 15 -37.49 2.55 -12.77
CA ALA A 15 -36.76 2.09 -11.59
C ALA A 15 -35.28 1.84 -11.90
N ALA A 16 -34.96 1.22 -13.06
CA ALA A 16 -33.60 1.04 -13.53
C ALA A 16 -32.92 2.40 -13.80
N GLY A 17 -33.62 3.33 -14.46
CA GLY A 17 -33.10 4.68 -14.70
C GLY A 17 -32.88 5.47 -13.41
N ARG A 18 -33.70 5.30 -12.36
CA ARG A 18 -33.50 5.91 -11.05
C ARG A 18 -32.33 5.26 -10.27
N GLN A 19 -32.15 3.96 -10.39
CA GLN A 19 -30.96 3.27 -9.80
C GLN A 19 -29.67 3.69 -10.52
N GLU A 20 -29.70 3.95 -11.83
CA GLU A 20 -28.55 4.47 -12.56
C GLU A 20 -28.29 5.96 -12.25
N GLU A 21 -29.31 6.78 -11.99
CA GLU A 21 -29.15 8.16 -11.50
C GLU A 21 -28.64 8.25 -10.06
N GLU A 22 -29.11 7.37 -9.16
CA GLU A 22 -28.60 7.29 -7.78
C GLU A 22 -27.13 6.80 -7.70
N THR A 23 -26.63 6.10 -8.73
CA THR A 23 -25.23 5.68 -8.82
C THR A 23 -24.31 6.71 -9.47
N ARG A 24 -24.83 7.80 -10.04
CA ARG A 24 -24.04 8.82 -10.71
C ARG A 24 -23.53 9.85 -9.69
N MET A 25 -22.20 10.01 -9.61
CA MET A 25 -21.60 11.07 -8.82
C MET A 25 -22.08 12.44 -9.38
N GLN A 26 -22.79 13.20 -8.58
CA GLN A 26 -23.18 14.57 -8.95
C GLN A 26 -22.09 15.52 -8.50
N LEU A 27 -21.37 16.12 -9.45
CA LEU A 27 -20.36 17.13 -9.16
C LEU A 27 -21.03 18.52 -9.10
N SER A 28 -20.64 19.32 -8.12
CA SER A 28 -21.13 20.68 -7.91
C SER A 28 -19.96 21.65 -7.64
N GLY A 29 -20.26 22.92 -7.42
CA GLY A 29 -19.26 23.91 -7.04
C GLY A 29 -18.71 23.71 -5.61
N THR A 30 -19.30 22.82 -4.80
CA THR A 30 -18.88 22.50 -3.45
C THR A 30 -18.08 21.18 -3.37
N THR A 31 -18.04 20.43 -4.47
CA THR A 31 -17.36 19.12 -4.48
C THR A 31 -15.87 19.25 -4.15
N THR A 32 -15.45 18.57 -3.10
CA THR A 32 -14.06 18.57 -2.64
C THR A 32 -13.20 17.66 -3.52
N LEU A 33 -12.07 18.16 -4.01
CA LEU A 33 -11.17 17.43 -4.87
C LEU A 33 -10.11 16.66 -4.05
N LEU A 34 -9.87 15.42 -4.45
CA LEU A 34 -8.71 14.60 -4.06
C LEU A 34 -8.05 14.04 -5.33
N GLY A 35 -6.83 13.53 -5.20
CA GLY A 35 -6.17 12.98 -6.38
C GLY A 35 -5.03 12.03 -6.13
N LEU A 36 -4.52 11.46 -7.23
CA LEU A 36 -3.27 10.71 -7.30
C LEU A 36 -2.28 11.51 -8.13
N ILE A 37 -1.10 11.76 -7.60
CA ILE A 37 0.04 12.38 -8.29
C ILE A 37 1.08 11.30 -8.59
N GLY A 38 1.48 11.15 -9.84
CA GLY A 38 2.48 10.17 -10.27
C GLY A 38 2.68 10.18 -11.78
N SER A 39 3.53 9.30 -12.30
CA SER A 39 3.71 9.10 -13.76
C SER A 39 4.34 7.74 -14.07
N PRO A 40 3.70 6.89 -14.92
CA PRO A 40 2.35 7.02 -15.46
C PRO A 40 1.27 6.61 -14.44
N VAL A 41 0.06 7.19 -14.51
CA VAL A 41 -1.05 6.89 -13.57
C VAL A 41 -2.31 6.33 -14.23
N ALA A 42 -2.32 6.21 -15.56
CA ALA A 42 -3.51 5.81 -16.32
C ALA A 42 -4.07 4.41 -15.94
N HIS A 43 -3.22 3.53 -15.44
CA HIS A 43 -3.57 2.17 -15.03
C HIS A 43 -4.06 2.09 -13.57
N SER A 44 -4.03 3.19 -12.82
CA SER A 44 -4.37 3.19 -11.40
C SER A 44 -5.85 2.92 -11.16
N LYS A 45 -6.14 2.02 -10.23
CA LYS A 45 -7.49 1.74 -9.75
C LYS A 45 -7.94 2.66 -8.60
N SER A 46 -7.06 3.53 -8.10
CA SER A 46 -7.37 4.45 -7.00
C SER A 46 -8.59 5.33 -7.27
N PRO A 47 -8.79 5.93 -8.48
CA PRO A 47 -10.00 6.71 -8.75
C PRO A 47 -11.28 5.89 -8.61
N ALA A 48 -11.31 4.65 -9.11
CA ALA A 48 -12.47 3.79 -8.98
C ALA A 48 -12.76 3.44 -7.50
N MET A 49 -11.71 3.11 -6.74
CA MET A 49 -11.77 2.75 -5.33
C MET A 49 -12.32 3.90 -4.47
N TYR A 50 -11.70 5.08 -4.54
CA TYR A 50 -12.10 6.21 -3.67
C TYR A 50 -13.45 6.79 -4.09
N ASN A 51 -13.74 6.91 -5.37
CA ASN A 51 -15.04 7.42 -5.83
C ASN A 51 -16.19 6.45 -5.50
N TYR A 52 -15.94 5.14 -5.43
CA TYR A 52 -16.91 4.19 -4.87
C TYR A 52 -17.20 4.49 -3.40
N CYS A 53 -16.17 4.68 -2.59
CA CYS A 53 -16.31 5.00 -1.17
C CYS A 53 -17.04 6.34 -0.96
N PHE A 54 -16.71 7.38 -1.73
CA PHE A 54 -17.37 8.68 -1.61
C PHE A 54 -18.88 8.57 -1.88
N ARG A 55 -19.29 7.82 -2.92
CA ARG A 55 -20.71 7.56 -3.15
C ARG A 55 -21.35 6.77 -2.01
N LYS A 56 -20.70 5.68 -1.57
CA LYS A 56 -21.21 4.81 -0.51
C LYS A 56 -21.45 5.57 0.81
N PHE A 57 -20.56 6.49 1.13
CA PHE A 57 -20.64 7.29 2.37
C PHE A 57 -21.28 8.66 2.16
N ASN A 58 -21.89 8.91 1.00
CA ASN A 58 -22.52 10.16 0.63
C ASN A 58 -21.63 11.40 0.88
N MET A 59 -20.34 11.28 0.48
CA MET A 59 -19.37 12.36 0.58
C MET A 59 -19.38 13.17 -0.73
N ASP A 60 -19.53 14.51 -0.65
CA ASP A 60 -19.37 15.42 -1.80
C ASP A 60 -17.88 15.60 -2.12
N CYS A 61 -17.28 14.52 -2.65
CA CYS A 61 -15.87 14.43 -2.99
C CYS A 61 -15.66 13.76 -4.35
N ALA A 62 -14.60 14.16 -5.06
CA ALA A 62 -14.16 13.54 -6.30
C ALA A 62 -12.67 13.20 -6.23
N TYR A 63 -12.30 12.04 -6.78
CA TYR A 63 -10.91 11.62 -6.87
C TYR A 63 -10.50 11.41 -8.32
N LEU A 64 -9.42 12.05 -8.73
CA LEU A 64 -8.86 11.97 -10.08
C LEU A 64 -7.39 11.52 -10.05
N ALA A 65 -6.89 11.01 -11.17
CA ALA A 65 -5.47 10.71 -11.34
C ALA A 65 -4.82 11.80 -12.22
N PHE A 66 -3.68 12.31 -11.78
CA PHE A 66 -2.90 13.35 -12.45
C PHE A 66 -1.55 12.79 -12.87
N ASP A 67 -1.34 12.66 -14.18
CA ASP A 67 -0.04 12.32 -14.75
C ASP A 67 0.81 13.60 -14.77
N VAL A 68 1.85 13.63 -13.94
CA VAL A 68 2.64 14.83 -13.67
C VAL A 68 4.06 14.62 -14.18
N ALA A 69 4.58 15.58 -14.94
CA ALA A 69 5.98 15.57 -15.34
C ALA A 69 6.91 15.84 -14.13
N ALA A 70 8.12 15.29 -14.17
CA ALA A 70 9.05 15.36 -13.02
C ALA A 70 9.41 16.78 -12.59
N ASP A 71 9.47 17.71 -13.53
CA ASP A 71 9.73 19.16 -13.30
C ASP A 71 8.51 19.94 -12.79
N GLN A 72 7.33 19.30 -12.73
CA GLN A 72 6.06 19.89 -12.28
C GLN A 72 5.61 19.43 -10.89
N VAL A 73 6.41 18.60 -10.21
CA VAL A 73 6.01 17.99 -8.92
C VAL A 73 5.77 19.07 -7.86
N GLU A 74 6.65 20.05 -7.74
CA GLU A 74 6.50 21.16 -6.79
C GLU A 74 5.20 21.93 -7.00
N GLN A 75 4.91 22.28 -8.26
CA GLN A 75 3.67 23.00 -8.63
C GLN A 75 2.44 22.17 -8.32
N SER A 76 2.50 20.86 -8.57
CA SER A 76 1.39 19.93 -8.28
C SER A 76 1.11 19.85 -6.78
N VAL A 77 2.14 19.82 -5.93
CA VAL A 77 1.97 19.86 -4.48
C VAL A 77 1.41 21.22 -4.02
N LYS A 78 1.91 22.34 -4.56
CA LYS A 78 1.38 23.69 -4.26
C LYS A 78 -0.10 23.81 -4.67
N ALA A 79 -0.51 23.16 -5.76
CA ALA A 79 -1.88 23.16 -6.23
C ALA A 79 -2.84 22.56 -5.20
N ILE A 80 -2.42 21.62 -4.36
CA ILE A 80 -3.25 21.06 -3.28
C ILE A 80 -3.76 22.18 -2.36
N LYS A 81 -2.89 23.12 -1.99
CA LYS A 81 -3.30 24.30 -1.18
C LYS A 81 -4.15 25.27 -1.98
N THR A 82 -3.69 25.66 -3.18
CA THR A 82 -4.33 26.70 -4.01
C THR A 82 -5.74 26.31 -4.46
N LEU A 83 -5.98 25.03 -4.74
CA LEU A 83 -7.27 24.49 -5.16
C LEU A 83 -8.10 23.96 -3.97
N HIS A 84 -7.65 24.19 -2.76
CA HIS A 84 -8.31 23.70 -1.53
C HIS A 84 -8.62 22.19 -1.58
N MET A 85 -7.74 21.39 -2.21
CA MET A 85 -7.91 19.95 -2.24
C MET A 85 -7.81 19.39 -0.81
N ARG A 86 -8.58 18.33 -0.51
CA ARG A 86 -8.51 17.62 0.77
C ARG A 86 -7.15 16.92 0.94
N GLY A 87 -6.51 16.54 -0.15
CA GLY A 87 -5.23 15.89 -0.19
C GLY A 87 -4.99 15.14 -1.49
N ALA A 88 -3.88 14.40 -1.54
CA ALA A 88 -3.53 13.57 -2.68
C ALA A 88 -2.71 12.36 -2.25
N ASN A 89 -2.92 11.21 -2.89
CA ASN A 89 -1.93 10.15 -2.86
C ASN A 89 -0.78 10.47 -3.81
N VAL A 90 0.40 9.94 -3.50
CA VAL A 90 1.60 10.05 -4.32
C VAL A 90 2.10 8.66 -4.65
N THR A 91 2.30 8.38 -5.94
CA THR A 91 2.89 7.13 -6.41
C THR A 91 4.23 7.35 -7.08
N MET A 92 4.83 6.28 -7.58
CA MET A 92 6.11 6.35 -8.30
C MET A 92 6.05 7.38 -9.46
N PRO A 93 7.17 8.07 -9.71
CA PRO A 93 8.46 8.00 -8.99
C PRO A 93 8.58 9.03 -7.85
N PHE A 94 7.52 9.72 -7.43
CA PHE A 94 7.57 11.00 -6.71
C PHE A 94 7.48 10.91 -5.18
N LYS A 95 7.37 9.72 -4.59
CA LYS A 95 7.19 9.55 -3.13
C LYS A 95 8.29 10.23 -2.28
N THR A 96 9.54 10.26 -2.76
CA THR A 96 10.66 10.94 -2.11
C THR A 96 10.76 12.40 -2.53
N THR A 97 10.42 12.71 -3.78
CA THR A 97 10.52 14.06 -4.35
C THR A 97 9.58 15.06 -3.69
N VAL A 98 8.42 14.60 -3.19
CA VAL A 98 7.43 15.48 -2.55
C VAL A 98 7.77 15.83 -1.10
N VAL A 99 8.68 15.11 -0.45
CA VAL A 99 9.03 15.29 0.96
C VAL A 99 9.41 16.74 1.31
N PRO A 100 10.28 17.44 0.54
CA PRO A 100 10.66 18.83 0.85
C PRO A 100 9.51 19.84 0.78
N TYR A 101 8.39 19.47 0.19
CA TYR A 101 7.24 20.35 0.00
C TYR A 101 6.14 20.13 1.06
N MET A 102 6.37 19.25 2.02
CA MET A 102 5.45 19.04 3.15
C MET A 102 5.74 20.07 4.24
N ASP A 103 4.69 20.59 4.86
CA ASP A 103 4.83 21.47 6.04
C ASP A 103 5.17 20.62 7.29
N ARG A 104 4.71 19.38 7.33
CA ARG A 104 4.96 18.42 8.42
C ARG A 104 4.98 16.99 7.89
N LEU A 105 5.78 16.13 8.50
CA LEU A 105 5.80 14.69 8.27
C LEU A 105 5.32 13.95 9.52
N THR A 106 4.66 12.81 9.30
CA THR A 106 4.45 11.85 10.39
C THR A 106 5.77 11.15 10.72
N PRO A 107 5.94 10.60 11.95
CA PRO A 107 7.18 9.92 12.33
C PRO A 107 7.60 8.81 11.35
N ALA A 108 6.65 8.03 10.85
CA ALA A 108 6.93 7.01 9.83
C ALA A 108 7.42 7.64 8.51
N ALA A 109 6.71 8.64 7.98
CA ALA A 109 7.11 9.31 6.73
C ALA A 109 8.47 10.02 6.85
N GLU A 110 8.76 10.59 8.03
CA GLU A 110 10.05 11.22 8.34
C GLU A 110 11.19 10.20 8.37
N THR A 111 10.99 9.07 9.05
CA THR A 111 11.99 7.99 9.13
C THR A 111 12.25 7.35 7.76
N ILE A 112 11.20 7.16 6.94
CA ILE A 112 11.28 6.57 5.60
C ILE A 112 11.85 7.57 4.58
N GLN A 113 11.65 8.88 4.79
CA GLN A 113 11.90 9.95 3.82
C GLN A 113 11.11 9.74 2.52
N ALA A 114 9.86 9.27 2.65
CA ALA A 114 8.95 9.11 1.53
C ALA A 114 7.48 9.30 1.96
N VAL A 115 6.71 9.96 1.11
CA VAL A 115 5.29 10.26 1.30
C VAL A 115 4.48 9.61 0.17
N ASN A 116 3.50 8.80 0.52
CA ASN A 116 2.52 8.26 -0.42
C ASN A 116 1.11 8.85 -0.25
N THR A 117 0.91 9.65 0.81
CA THR A 117 -0.39 10.26 1.14
C THR A 117 -0.16 11.64 1.72
N ILE A 118 -0.70 12.67 1.10
CA ILE A 118 -0.67 14.06 1.54
C ILE A 118 -2.07 14.42 2.04
N VAL A 119 -2.18 14.86 3.29
CA VAL A 119 -3.43 15.39 3.84
C VAL A 119 -3.31 16.90 3.99
N ASN A 120 -4.29 17.64 3.50
CA ASN A 120 -4.38 19.08 3.69
C ASN A 120 -5.22 19.38 4.93
N GLU A 121 -4.55 19.73 6.01
CA GLU A 121 -5.16 20.15 7.29
C GLU A 121 -5.25 21.67 7.32
N ASP A 122 -6.32 22.23 6.72
CA ASP A 122 -6.60 23.66 6.69
C ASP A 122 -5.41 24.51 6.17
N GLY A 123 -4.78 24.06 5.09
CA GLY A 123 -3.64 24.73 4.45
C GLY A 123 -2.27 24.21 4.91
N VAL A 124 -2.20 23.35 5.91
CA VAL A 124 -0.99 22.64 6.35
C VAL A 124 -0.92 21.28 5.65
N LEU A 125 0.08 21.04 4.82
CA LEU A 125 0.27 19.75 4.14
C LEU A 125 1.02 18.79 5.04
N VAL A 126 0.34 17.74 5.48
CA VAL A 126 0.91 16.68 6.30
C VAL A 126 1.22 15.47 5.42
N GLY A 127 2.50 15.09 5.37
CA GLY A 127 2.96 13.92 4.64
C GLY A 127 2.90 12.66 5.47
N HIS A 128 2.22 11.64 4.95
CA HIS A 128 2.09 10.31 5.54
C HIS A 128 2.71 9.26 4.62
N ASN A 129 3.09 8.12 5.22
CA ASN A 129 3.37 6.91 4.47
C ASN A 129 2.47 5.78 4.98
N THR A 130 1.51 5.37 4.16
CA THR A 130 0.53 4.34 4.50
C THR A 130 0.92 2.94 3.99
N ASP A 131 2.05 2.78 3.28
CA ASP A 131 2.47 1.49 2.73
C ASP A 131 2.80 0.50 3.85
N GLY A 132 3.61 0.91 4.83
CA GLY A 132 3.96 0.07 5.98
C GLY A 132 2.74 -0.30 6.83
N CYS A 133 1.89 0.69 7.13
CA CYS A 133 0.63 0.47 7.85
C CYS A 133 -0.28 -0.49 7.07
N GLY A 134 -0.38 -0.35 5.74
CA GLY A 134 -1.13 -1.26 4.88
C GLY A 134 -0.62 -2.71 4.96
N TYR A 135 0.70 -2.89 5.04
CA TYR A 135 1.30 -4.20 5.23
C TYR A 135 0.88 -4.82 6.58
N THR A 136 1.06 -4.12 7.69
CA THR A 136 0.74 -4.66 9.01
C THR A 136 -0.77 -4.84 9.22
N GLN A 137 -1.62 -3.98 8.65
CA GLN A 137 -3.08 -4.18 8.64
C GLN A 137 -3.48 -5.42 7.83
N ASN A 138 -2.84 -5.66 6.68
CA ASN A 138 -3.07 -6.88 5.92
C ASN A 138 -2.71 -8.13 6.73
N LEU A 139 -1.59 -8.11 7.45
CA LEU A 139 -1.21 -9.21 8.35
C LEU A 139 -2.28 -9.44 9.44
N ARG A 140 -2.74 -8.36 10.13
CA ARG A 140 -3.79 -8.46 11.16
C ARG A 140 -5.10 -9.01 10.63
N ARG A 141 -5.52 -8.60 9.44
CA ARG A 141 -6.72 -9.17 8.78
C ARG A 141 -6.60 -10.68 8.54
N ASN A 142 -5.38 -11.18 8.42
CA ASN A 142 -5.06 -12.60 8.31
C ASN A 142 -4.72 -13.24 9.68
N GLY A 143 -4.96 -12.56 10.81
CA GLY A 143 -4.70 -13.07 12.15
C GLY A 143 -3.19 -13.25 12.44
N ILE A 144 -2.36 -12.33 11.94
CA ILE A 144 -0.90 -12.31 12.12
C ILE A 144 -0.53 -10.99 12.79
N GLU A 145 0.08 -11.06 13.96
CA GLU A 145 0.64 -9.90 14.68
C GLU A 145 2.15 -9.84 14.49
N VAL A 146 2.70 -8.62 14.39
CA VAL A 146 4.15 -8.40 14.22
C VAL A 146 4.87 -8.18 15.55
N ALA A 147 4.16 -7.76 16.59
CA ALA A 147 4.75 -7.51 17.90
C ALA A 147 5.43 -8.76 18.46
N GLY A 148 6.68 -8.63 18.89
CA GLY A 148 7.49 -9.72 19.41
C GLY A 148 7.98 -10.75 18.38
N LYS A 149 7.67 -10.55 17.08
CA LYS A 149 8.06 -11.46 16.00
C LYS A 149 9.46 -11.16 15.48
N LYS A 150 10.13 -12.22 15.00
CA LYS A 150 11.37 -12.16 14.24
C LYS A 150 11.03 -12.16 12.77
N ILE A 151 11.49 -11.16 12.05
CA ILE A 151 11.11 -10.93 10.66
C ILE A 151 12.35 -10.93 9.77
N THR A 152 12.32 -11.72 8.69
CA THR A 152 13.29 -11.65 7.60
C THR A 152 12.63 -10.92 6.43
N LEU A 153 13.18 -9.76 6.06
CA LEU A 153 12.67 -8.90 5.00
C LEU A 153 13.62 -8.92 3.80
N ILE A 154 13.16 -9.38 2.65
CA ILE A 154 13.92 -9.42 1.42
C ILE A 154 13.57 -8.21 0.55
N GLY A 155 14.52 -7.30 0.39
CA GLY A 155 14.35 -6.04 -0.33
C GLY A 155 14.04 -4.85 0.58
N CYS A 156 14.85 -3.80 0.50
CA CYS A 156 14.69 -2.56 1.28
C CYS A 156 14.62 -1.32 0.35
N GLY A 157 13.92 -1.45 -0.78
CA GLY A 157 13.53 -0.34 -1.64
C GLY A 157 12.40 0.48 -1.00
N GLY A 158 11.64 1.23 -1.81
CA GLY A 158 10.59 2.12 -1.28
C GLY A 158 9.56 1.42 -0.39
N VAL A 159 9.00 0.28 -0.85
CA VAL A 159 8.01 -0.50 -0.09
C VAL A 159 8.67 -1.23 1.08
N GLY A 160 9.80 -1.90 0.85
CA GLY A 160 10.51 -2.61 1.91
C GLY A 160 10.95 -1.70 3.05
N SER A 161 11.36 -0.47 2.75
CA SER A 161 11.66 0.55 3.75
C SER A 161 10.46 0.92 4.60
N SER A 162 9.30 1.05 3.96
CA SER A 162 8.05 1.36 4.67
C SER A 162 7.64 0.22 5.61
N ILE A 163 7.82 -1.03 5.15
CA ILE A 163 7.60 -2.22 5.97
C ILE A 163 8.57 -2.26 7.13
N ALA A 164 9.89 -2.08 6.88
CA ALA A 164 10.92 -2.12 7.90
C ALA A 164 10.66 -1.15 9.06
N VAL A 165 10.34 0.11 8.72
CA VAL A 165 10.00 1.13 9.73
C VAL A 165 8.74 0.74 10.49
N GLN A 166 7.69 0.33 9.79
CA GLN A 166 6.40 0.06 10.42
C GLN A 166 6.45 -1.14 11.37
N VAL A 167 7.06 -2.26 10.96
CA VAL A 167 7.14 -3.45 11.82
C VAL A 167 8.01 -3.20 13.04
N ALA A 168 9.08 -2.40 12.92
CA ALA A 168 9.90 -2.00 14.05
C ALA A 168 9.12 -1.10 15.02
N LEU A 169 8.37 -0.10 14.54
CA LEU A 169 7.50 0.76 15.34
C LEU A 169 6.39 -0.02 16.05
N GLU A 170 5.89 -1.10 15.44
CA GLU A 170 4.87 -1.98 16.02
C GLU A 170 5.45 -3.08 16.92
N GLY A 171 6.75 -3.03 17.24
CA GLY A 171 7.38 -3.86 18.25
C GLY A 171 7.84 -5.23 17.76
N ALA A 172 8.22 -5.38 16.49
CA ALA A 172 8.97 -6.57 16.07
C ALA A 172 10.22 -6.75 16.96
N ALA A 173 10.48 -7.99 17.38
CA ALA A 173 11.65 -8.28 18.23
C ALA A 173 12.95 -8.20 17.43
N GLU A 174 12.94 -8.75 16.23
CA GLU A 174 14.11 -8.79 15.34
C GLU A 174 13.66 -8.48 13.89
N LEU A 175 14.51 -7.75 13.17
CA LEU A 175 14.33 -7.48 11.75
C LEU A 175 15.66 -7.67 11.02
N ALA A 176 15.78 -8.79 10.28
CA ALA A 176 16.90 -9.07 9.41
C ALA A 176 16.55 -8.61 7.98
N ILE A 177 17.27 -7.64 7.46
CA ILE A 177 17.05 -7.08 6.12
C ILE A 177 18.07 -7.69 5.16
N PHE A 178 17.59 -8.29 4.07
CA PHE A 178 18.39 -8.79 2.97
C PHE A 178 18.19 -7.93 1.72
N ASN A 179 19.27 -7.32 1.25
CA ASN A 179 19.25 -6.51 0.02
C ASN A 179 20.51 -6.78 -0.81
N LEU A 180 20.44 -6.59 -2.12
CA LEU A 180 21.65 -6.64 -2.94
C LEU A 180 22.58 -5.50 -2.54
N LYS A 181 23.87 -5.78 -2.45
CA LYS A 181 24.90 -4.81 -2.12
C LYS A 181 25.23 -3.95 -3.35
N ASP A 182 24.34 -3.02 -3.64
CA ASP A 182 24.42 -2.11 -4.79
C ASP A 182 24.63 -0.63 -4.33
N LYS A 183 24.47 0.30 -5.26
CA LYS A 183 24.61 1.74 -5.02
C LYS A 183 23.64 2.32 -3.96
N PHE A 184 22.58 1.60 -3.62
CA PHE A 184 21.60 2.02 -2.61
C PHE A 184 21.91 1.51 -1.20
N TRP A 185 22.91 0.65 -1.06
CA TRP A 185 23.32 0.08 0.24
C TRP A 185 23.56 1.13 1.33
N PRO A 186 24.32 2.23 1.10
CA PRO A 186 24.53 3.24 2.13
C PRO A 186 23.23 3.88 2.62
N SER A 187 22.27 4.09 1.73
CA SER A 187 20.97 4.65 2.12
C SER A 187 20.11 3.69 2.96
N ILE A 188 20.38 2.38 2.86
CA ILE A 188 19.74 1.39 3.73
C ILE A 188 20.38 1.43 5.12
N GLU A 189 21.71 1.53 5.21
CA GLU A 189 22.44 1.68 6.48
C GLU A 189 21.96 2.92 7.25
N GLU A 190 21.88 4.10 6.59
CA GLU A 190 21.33 5.33 7.17
C GLU A 190 19.89 5.13 7.69
N ARG A 191 19.08 4.40 6.94
CA ARG A 191 17.69 4.10 7.34
C ARG A 191 17.63 3.17 8.54
N MET A 192 18.50 2.18 8.63
CA MET A 192 18.60 1.32 9.82
C MET A 192 18.96 2.12 11.07
N GLU A 193 19.88 3.08 10.96
CA GLU A 193 20.20 4.00 12.06
C GLU A 193 18.96 4.84 12.46
N ALA A 194 18.19 5.32 11.47
CA ALA A 194 16.96 6.06 11.74
C ALA A 194 15.90 5.18 12.41
N ILE A 195 15.74 3.92 11.98
CA ILE A 195 14.83 2.95 12.61
C ILE A 195 15.28 2.68 14.06
N HIS A 196 16.56 2.48 14.29
CA HIS A 196 17.09 2.21 15.65
C HIS A 196 16.78 3.35 16.62
N LYS A 197 16.80 4.61 16.14
CA LYS A 197 16.45 5.78 16.98
C LYS A 197 15.00 5.79 17.42
N VAL A 198 14.06 5.35 16.56
CA VAL A 198 12.62 5.38 16.85
C VAL A 198 12.08 4.06 17.42
N ALA A 199 12.81 2.96 17.24
CA ALA A 199 12.46 1.62 17.71
C ALA A 199 13.69 0.89 18.31
N PRO A 200 14.30 1.40 19.41
CA PRO A 200 15.57 0.89 19.93
C PRO A 200 15.50 -0.55 20.47
N ASN A 201 14.30 -1.07 20.71
CA ASN A 201 14.10 -2.44 21.20
C ASN A 201 14.05 -3.49 20.07
N CYS A 202 13.96 -3.07 18.80
CA CYS A 202 14.00 -3.98 17.67
C CYS A 202 15.48 -4.28 17.31
N VAL A 203 15.86 -5.54 17.34
CA VAL A 203 17.22 -5.94 16.92
C VAL A 203 17.29 -5.90 15.40
N LEU A 204 18.16 -5.06 14.85
CA LEU A 204 18.29 -4.84 13.40
C LEU A 204 19.57 -5.48 12.88
N SER A 205 19.49 -6.12 11.71
CA SER A 205 20.67 -6.59 10.96
C SER A 205 20.48 -6.39 9.45
N LEU A 206 21.58 -6.14 8.75
CA LEU A 206 21.60 -5.95 7.29
C LEU A 206 22.57 -6.95 6.66
N HIS A 207 22.10 -7.68 5.66
CA HIS A 207 22.82 -8.76 5.00
C HIS A 207 22.77 -8.60 3.48
N ASP A 208 23.82 -9.07 2.81
CA ASP A 208 23.82 -9.17 1.35
C ASP A 208 22.90 -10.33 0.91
N LEU A 209 21.94 -10.04 0.06
CA LEU A 209 21.02 -11.03 -0.51
C LEU A 209 21.77 -12.10 -1.36
N ALA A 210 22.98 -11.80 -1.81
CA ALA A 210 23.82 -12.76 -2.52
C ALA A 210 24.32 -13.89 -1.60
N ASP A 211 24.41 -13.63 -0.28
CA ASP A 211 24.79 -14.63 0.73
C ASP A 211 23.59 -15.54 1.05
N GLN A 212 23.52 -16.65 0.34
CA GLN A 212 22.39 -17.59 0.46
C GLN A 212 22.46 -18.42 1.75
N ASP A 213 23.64 -18.62 2.32
CA ASP A 213 23.82 -19.35 3.59
C ASP A 213 23.30 -18.49 4.75
N ALA A 214 23.63 -17.18 4.76
CA ALA A 214 23.07 -16.23 5.69
C ALA A 214 21.54 -16.10 5.55
N LEU A 215 21.02 -16.09 4.32
CA LEU A 215 19.57 -16.03 4.07
C LEU A 215 18.88 -17.29 4.62
N HIS A 216 19.44 -18.48 4.36
CA HIS A 216 18.90 -19.73 4.89
C HIS A 216 18.84 -19.71 6.42
N ALA A 217 19.95 -19.36 7.08
CA ALA A 217 19.99 -19.25 8.54
C ALA A 217 18.96 -18.26 9.08
N ALA A 218 18.73 -17.13 8.40
CA ALA A 218 17.73 -16.16 8.80
C ALA A 218 16.29 -16.68 8.61
N VAL A 219 16.03 -17.44 7.53
CA VAL A 219 14.74 -18.09 7.30
C VAL A 219 14.45 -19.13 8.37
N ASP A 220 15.43 -19.92 8.77
CA ASP A 220 15.28 -20.90 9.86
C ASP A 220 15.00 -20.24 11.22
N HIS A 221 15.47 -19.01 11.42
CA HIS A 221 15.35 -18.29 12.69
C HIS A 221 14.08 -17.44 12.79
N CYS A 222 13.50 -16.99 11.67
CA CYS A 222 12.40 -16.03 11.69
C CYS A 222 11.01 -16.67 11.86
N ASP A 223 10.06 -15.88 12.36
CA ASP A 223 8.62 -16.20 12.38
C ASP A 223 7.95 -15.81 11.07
N ILE A 224 8.41 -14.71 10.45
CA ILE A 224 7.82 -14.14 9.25
C ILE A 224 8.91 -13.89 8.21
N LEU A 225 8.76 -14.48 7.04
CA LEU A 225 9.54 -14.17 5.84
C LEU A 225 8.73 -13.26 4.94
N SER A 226 9.27 -12.07 4.62
CA SER A 226 8.62 -11.09 3.74
C SER A 226 9.42 -10.83 2.50
N ASN A 227 8.84 -11.04 1.32
CA ASN A 227 9.39 -10.51 0.07
C ASN A 227 8.85 -9.10 -0.18
N ALA A 228 9.74 -8.13 -0.32
CA ALA A 228 9.43 -6.73 -0.63
C ALA A 228 10.20 -6.18 -1.83
N ASN A 229 10.71 -7.07 -2.69
CA ASN A 229 11.31 -6.71 -3.98
C ASN A 229 10.42 -7.15 -5.16
N MET A 230 10.89 -6.96 -6.39
CA MET A 230 10.13 -7.23 -7.61
C MET A 230 10.19 -8.69 -8.09
N VAL A 231 10.93 -9.58 -7.40
CA VAL A 231 11.00 -10.99 -7.77
C VAL A 231 9.63 -11.63 -7.55
N GLY A 232 9.11 -12.28 -8.58
CA GLY A 232 7.75 -12.84 -8.58
C GLY A 232 6.74 -12.06 -9.41
N MET A 233 7.06 -10.82 -9.85
CA MET A 233 6.25 -10.09 -10.82
C MET A 233 6.87 -10.14 -12.24
N PRO A 234 6.11 -9.92 -13.31
CA PRO A 234 6.63 -9.88 -14.67
C PRO A 234 7.81 -8.92 -14.84
N PRO A 235 8.89 -9.30 -15.55
CA PRO A 235 9.09 -10.58 -16.25
C PRO A 235 9.71 -11.71 -15.40
N MET A 236 9.73 -11.59 -14.07
CA MET A 236 10.36 -12.53 -13.12
C MET A 236 9.33 -13.40 -12.37
N GLU A 237 8.15 -13.61 -12.94
CA GLU A 237 7.02 -14.31 -12.29
C GLU A 237 7.31 -15.77 -11.92
N ASN A 238 8.27 -16.38 -12.59
CA ASN A 238 8.72 -17.75 -12.33
C ASN A 238 9.97 -17.83 -11.42
N MET A 239 10.37 -16.70 -10.83
CA MET A 239 11.52 -16.62 -9.93
C MET A 239 11.08 -16.50 -8.46
N SER A 240 11.97 -16.93 -7.57
CA SER A 240 11.87 -16.76 -6.12
C SER A 240 13.24 -16.41 -5.55
N ASN A 241 13.27 -15.60 -4.50
CA ASN A 241 14.51 -15.35 -3.75
C ASN A 241 14.92 -16.57 -2.92
N ILE A 242 13.96 -17.43 -2.56
CA ILE A 242 14.22 -18.71 -1.91
C ILE A 242 14.48 -19.73 -3.00
N LYS A 243 15.71 -20.26 -3.03
CA LYS A 243 16.17 -21.18 -4.09
C LYS A 243 15.81 -22.63 -3.82
N ASP A 244 15.69 -23.01 -2.56
CA ASP A 244 15.37 -24.36 -2.13
C ASP A 244 14.07 -24.35 -1.31
N PRO A 245 12.97 -24.92 -1.81
CA PRO A 245 11.71 -25.00 -1.08
C PRO A 245 11.77 -25.79 0.24
N SER A 246 12.83 -26.57 0.47
CA SER A 246 13.03 -27.28 1.75
C SER A 246 13.29 -26.36 2.95
N TRP A 247 13.58 -25.07 2.69
CA TRP A 247 13.72 -24.04 3.75
C TRP A 247 12.37 -23.65 4.37
N PHE A 248 11.27 -23.94 3.70
CA PHE A 248 9.94 -23.67 4.26
C PHE A 248 9.56 -24.69 5.31
N ARG A 249 9.00 -24.24 6.42
CA ARG A 249 8.48 -25.08 7.50
C ARG A 249 7.04 -24.66 7.83
N PRO A 250 6.16 -25.56 8.31
CA PRO A 250 4.72 -25.31 8.50
C PRO A 250 4.38 -24.17 9.48
N ASP A 251 5.28 -23.83 10.40
CA ASP A 251 5.13 -22.74 11.36
C ASP A 251 5.62 -21.38 10.84
N LEU A 252 6.31 -21.35 9.68
CA LEU A 252 6.73 -20.12 9.03
C LEU A 252 5.55 -19.41 8.39
N ILE A 253 5.49 -18.10 8.58
CA ILE A 253 4.57 -17.23 7.84
C ILE A 253 5.33 -16.62 6.67
N VAL A 254 4.80 -16.75 5.46
CA VAL A 254 5.45 -16.21 4.25
C VAL A 254 4.56 -15.15 3.61
N THR A 255 5.11 -13.96 3.38
CA THR A 255 4.39 -12.83 2.83
C THR A 255 5.09 -12.30 1.58
N ASP A 256 4.30 -11.73 0.67
CA ASP A 256 4.81 -11.12 -0.55
C ASP A 256 4.06 -9.82 -0.84
N VAL A 257 4.76 -8.75 -1.17
CA VAL A 257 4.14 -7.48 -1.57
C VAL A 257 3.70 -7.49 -3.04
N VAL A 258 4.17 -8.44 -3.82
CA VAL A 258 3.73 -8.63 -5.20
C VAL A 258 2.26 -9.03 -5.20
N TYR A 259 1.44 -8.33 -6.00
CA TYR A 259 0.00 -8.58 -6.14
C TYR A 259 -0.43 -8.97 -7.57
N SER A 260 0.51 -8.90 -8.50
CA SER A 260 0.31 -9.37 -9.88
C SER A 260 1.55 -10.16 -10.34
N PRO A 261 1.45 -11.50 -10.42
CA PRO A 261 0.28 -12.35 -10.17
C PRO A 261 -0.16 -12.34 -8.70
N THR A 262 -1.41 -12.73 -8.43
CA THR A 262 -1.97 -12.80 -7.07
C THR A 262 -1.31 -13.88 -6.21
N GLU A 263 -0.81 -14.96 -6.82
CA GLU A 263 -0.02 -16.01 -6.17
C GLU A 263 1.33 -16.14 -6.87
N THR A 264 2.38 -15.62 -6.24
CA THR A 264 3.77 -15.71 -6.75
C THR A 264 4.33 -17.12 -6.56
N LYS A 265 5.46 -17.40 -7.22
CA LYS A 265 6.19 -18.66 -7.02
C LYS A 265 6.53 -18.87 -5.54
N LEU A 266 7.01 -17.81 -4.85
CA LEU A 266 7.31 -17.83 -3.42
C LEU A 266 6.11 -18.30 -2.60
N LEU A 267 4.94 -17.68 -2.78
CA LEU A 267 3.73 -18.03 -2.02
C LEU A 267 3.23 -19.44 -2.33
N ARG A 268 3.29 -19.85 -3.60
CA ARG A 268 2.87 -21.20 -4.03
C ARG A 268 3.73 -22.30 -3.40
N GLU A 269 5.07 -22.11 -3.38
CA GLU A 269 6.00 -23.06 -2.79
C GLU A 269 5.86 -23.12 -1.26
N ALA A 270 5.74 -21.97 -0.61
CA ALA A 270 5.49 -21.89 0.84
C ALA A 270 4.16 -22.57 1.23
N LYS A 271 3.09 -22.34 0.48
CA LYS A 271 1.79 -22.97 0.69
C LYS A 271 1.85 -24.50 0.53
N ALA A 272 2.60 -24.97 -0.47
CA ALA A 272 2.81 -26.41 -0.66
C ALA A 272 3.58 -27.08 0.49
N ALA A 273 4.45 -26.33 1.19
CA ALA A 273 5.15 -26.75 2.38
C ALA A 273 4.33 -26.61 3.68
N GLY A 274 3.07 -26.13 3.60
CA GLY A 274 2.19 -25.97 4.76
C GLY A 274 2.32 -24.63 5.49
N CYS A 275 3.08 -23.67 4.95
CA CYS A 275 3.19 -22.34 5.54
C CYS A 275 1.87 -21.57 5.47
N LYS A 276 1.64 -20.69 6.44
CA LYS A 276 0.64 -19.62 6.32
C LYS A 276 1.15 -18.57 5.36
N THR A 277 0.35 -18.19 4.35
CA THR A 277 0.77 -17.23 3.31
C THR A 277 -0.10 -16.00 3.29
N CYS A 278 0.47 -14.82 2.92
CA CYS A 278 -0.23 -13.56 2.81
C CYS A 278 0.29 -12.79 1.59
N GLY A 279 -0.57 -12.57 0.59
CA GLY A 279 -0.21 -11.90 -0.66
C GLY A 279 -0.37 -10.38 -0.63
N GLY A 280 0.19 -9.72 -1.65
CA GLY A 280 0.32 -8.26 -1.72
C GLY A 280 -0.97 -7.50 -1.99
N LEU A 281 -2.01 -8.15 -2.56
CA LEU A 281 -3.27 -7.47 -2.86
C LEU A 281 -3.90 -6.87 -1.60
N GLY A 282 -3.91 -7.61 -0.50
CA GLY A 282 -4.42 -7.10 0.78
C GLY A 282 -3.66 -5.87 1.27
N MET A 283 -2.33 -5.85 1.13
CA MET A 283 -1.52 -4.66 1.44
C MET A 283 -1.91 -3.46 0.58
N LEU A 284 -2.07 -3.65 -0.73
CA LEU A 284 -2.49 -2.60 -1.66
C LEU A 284 -3.84 -1.98 -1.25
N LEU A 285 -4.79 -2.82 -0.83
CA LEU A 285 -6.11 -2.36 -0.38
C LEU A 285 -6.03 -1.68 0.99
N CYS A 286 -5.30 -2.26 1.94
CA CYS A 286 -5.18 -1.70 3.29
C CYS A 286 -4.46 -0.33 3.32
N GLN A 287 -3.40 -0.13 2.48
CA GLN A 287 -2.77 1.19 2.39
C GLN A 287 -3.73 2.26 1.85
N GLY A 288 -4.57 1.88 0.88
CA GLY A 288 -5.63 2.75 0.37
C GLY A 288 -6.71 3.02 1.40
N ALA A 289 -7.08 2.02 2.19
CA ALA A 289 -8.05 2.16 3.28
C ALA A 289 -7.54 3.12 4.37
N GLU A 290 -6.27 3.04 4.74
CA GLU A 290 -5.68 3.99 5.69
C GLU A 290 -5.65 5.41 5.14
N ALA A 291 -5.29 5.60 3.87
CA ALA A 291 -5.37 6.91 3.24
C ALA A 291 -6.82 7.44 3.20
N PHE A 292 -7.81 6.57 2.91
CA PHE A 292 -9.23 6.94 2.97
C PHE A 292 -9.65 7.38 4.38
N ARG A 293 -9.23 6.65 5.41
CA ARG A 293 -9.52 6.98 6.82
C ARG A 293 -8.98 8.36 7.18
N LEU A 294 -7.78 8.70 6.71
CA LEU A 294 -7.18 10.04 6.89
C LEU A 294 -8.00 11.13 6.18
N TYR A 295 -8.37 10.91 4.91
CA TYR A 295 -9.14 11.87 4.13
C TYR A 295 -10.56 12.07 4.65
N SER A 296 -11.19 11.00 5.14
CA SER A 296 -12.57 11.01 5.63
C SER A 296 -12.70 11.36 7.10
N LYS A 297 -11.57 11.59 7.80
CA LYS A 297 -11.53 11.85 9.26
C LYS A 297 -12.11 10.69 10.07
N GLY A 298 -11.82 9.45 9.64
CA GLY A 298 -12.07 8.26 10.44
C GLY A 298 -13.07 7.25 9.88
N LEU A 299 -13.64 7.44 8.68
CA LEU A 299 -14.49 6.41 8.07
C LEU A 299 -13.65 5.20 7.61
N GLU A 300 -14.20 4.01 7.82
CA GLU A 300 -13.56 2.76 7.43
C GLU A 300 -13.96 2.36 6.00
N MET A 301 -12.94 2.13 5.15
CA MET A 301 -13.16 1.64 3.78
C MET A 301 -13.67 0.19 3.82
N PRO A 302 -14.72 -0.15 3.04
CA PRO A 302 -15.20 -1.54 2.94
C PRO A 302 -14.27 -2.37 2.04
N ILE A 303 -13.14 -2.82 2.59
CA ILE A 303 -12.04 -3.46 1.83
C ILE A 303 -12.54 -4.66 1.02
N ASP A 304 -13.38 -5.54 1.60
CA ASP A 304 -13.85 -6.75 0.91
C ASP A 304 -14.75 -6.43 -0.29
N GLU A 305 -15.59 -5.39 -0.19
CA GLU A 305 -16.40 -4.91 -1.31
C GLU A 305 -15.53 -4.30 -2.41
N ILE A 306 -14.50 -3.54 -2.03
CA ILE A 306 -13.54 -2.95 -2.98
C ILE A 306 -12.74 -4.04 -3.68
N GLN A 307 -12.33 -5.08 -2.96
CA GLN A 307 -11.64 -6.22 -3.55
C GLN A 307 -12.53 -6.89 -4.59
N ALA A 308 -13.75 -7.27 -4.24
CA ALA A 308 -14.71 -7.88 -5.15
C ALA A 308 -15.03 -7.01 -6.37
N LEU A 309 -15.10 -5.67 -6.18
CA LEU A 309 -15.41 -4.74 -7.27
C LEU A 309 -14.27 -4.59 -8.29
N LEU A 310 -13.01 -4.59 -7.83
CA LEU A 310 -11.88 -4.17 -8.65
C LEU A 310 -10.90 -5.29 -9.03
N TYR A 311 -10.94 -6.44 -8.33
CA TYR A 311 -9.91 -7.46 -8.46
C TYR A 311 -10.44 -8.90 -8.60
N ASP A 312 -11.74 -9.16 -8.32
CA ASP A 312 -12.43 -10.42 -8.56
C ASP A 312 -13.22 -10.35 -9.88
#